data_6437f1fdc9df488d4e2fdea53d17ab89
#
_entry.id   6437f1fdc9df488d4e2fdea53d17ab89
#
_cell.length_a   1.000
_cell.length_b   1.000
_cell.length_c   1.000
_cell.angle_alpha   90.00
_cell.angle_beta   90.00
_cell.angle_gamma   90.00
#
_symmetry.space_group_name_H-M   'P 1'
#
loop_
_entity.id
_entity.type
_entity.pdbx_description
1 polymer ?
#
loop_
_entity_poly.entity_id
_entity_poly.type
_entity_poly.pdbx_seq_one_letter_code
_entity_poly.pdbx_strand_id
1 'polypeptide(L)'
;LKLLNNPKNMKVSVGAVNVRTGNYTVFSNENMELTFDHIIASGALPPGFPAVEIDGDYYWDGGLVSNTPLDDLIENPQSINQLIFQVDLWDARGQVPENLIGIDERIKDIQYSSKTRYATTVMKKRHTFNHLVKELLQYIPEDQRTAACFKEAEALTSVGFTNVFQLIYRKKAFERGHKDYEFSAHTMYEHWNTGLDDIKATLRQEPWFEMSETGEIFEQHDIHKVRRYSYDNDL
;
A
#
# COMPACT_ATOMS: atom_id res chain seq x y z
N LEU A 1 -23.78 -0.80 -4.99
CA LEU A 1 -23.22 0.52 -5.31
C LEU A 1 -23.66 1.64 -4.36
N LYS A 2 -24.94 1.75 -3.94
CA LYS A 2 -25.41 2.85 -3.05
C LYS A 2 -24.62 2.98 -1.75
N LEU A 3 -24.21 1.87 -1.12
CA LEU A 3 -23.36 1.90 0.08
C LEU A 3 -21.92 2.31 -0.25
N LEU A 4 -21.39 1.83 -1.37
CA LEU A 4 -20.05 2.14 -1.86
C LEU A 4 -19.92 3.64 -2.19
N ASN A 5 -20.91 4.24 -2.82
CA ASN A 5 -20.93 5.63 -3.25
C ASN A 5 -21.36 6.63 -2.17
N ASN A 6 -21.29 6.21 -0.90
CA ASN A 6 -21.52 7.11 0.22
C ASN A 6 -20.21 7.33 1.01
N PRO A 7 -19.42 8.38 0.72
CA PRO A 7 -18.13 8.61 1.34
C PRO A 7 -18.22 8.93 2.84
N LYS A 8 -19.41 9.26 3.36
CA LYS A 8 -19.65 9.40 4.82
C LYS A 8 -19.55 8.06 5.54
N ASN A 9 -19.83 6.95 4.85
CA ASN A 9 -19.72 5.62 5.44
C ASN A 9 -18.28 5.10 5.33
N MET A 10 -17.70 5.20 4.13
CA MET A 10 -16.35 4.75 3.84
C MET A 10 -15.85 5.43 2.56
N LYS A 11 -14.63 5.93 2.59
CA LYS A 11 -13.91 6.38 1.39
C LYS A 11 -13.37 5.18 0.66
N VAL A 12 -13.65 5.11 -0.62
CA VAL A 12 -13.21 4.02 -1.50
C VAL A 12 -12.56 4.58 -2.73
N SER A 13 -11.34 4.15 -3.00
CA SER A 13 -10.60 4.49 -4.21
C SER A 13 -10.13 3.21 -4.89
N VAL A 14 -10.18 3.17 -6.21
CA VAL A 14 -9.66 2.08 -7.03
C VAL A 14 -8.70 2.63 -8.08
N GLY A 15 -7.57 1.95 -8.27
CA GLY A 15 -6.55 2.35 -9.23
C GLY A 15 -6.67 1.57 -10.54
N ALA A 16 -6.49 2.25 -11.65
CA ALA A 16 -6.40 1.63 -12.98
C ALA A 16 -5.35 2.35 -13.83
N VAL A 17 -4.90 1.71 -14.91
CA VAL A 17 -3.94 2.27 -15.86
C VAL A 17 -4.64 2.55 -17.17
N ASN A 18 -4.60 3.80 -17.63
CA ASN A 18 -5.08 4.16 -18.95
C ASN A 18 -4.17 3.53 -20.01
N VAL A 19 -4.75 2.65 -20.84
CA VAL A 19 -3.98 1.83 -21.81
C VAL A 19 -3.32 2.69 -22.87
N ARG A 20 -3.92 3.83 -23.21
CA ARG A 20 -3.42 4.71 -24.28
C ARG A 20 -2.25 5.57 -23.83
N THR A 21 -2.30 6.05 -22.58
CA THR A 21 -1.31 7.01 -22.07
C THR A 21 -0.28 6.36 -21.15
N GLY A 22 -0.58 5.17 -20.59
CA GLY A 22 0.21 4.51 -19.55
C GLY A 22 0.10 5.19 -18.17
N ASN A 23 -0.73 6.20 -18.01
CA ASN A 23 -0.88 6.92 -16.76
C ASN A 23 -1.74 6.14 -15.77
N TYR A 24 -1.30 6.16 -14.51
CA TYR A 24 -2.09 5.67 -13.39
C TYR A 24 -3.22 6.65 -13.09
N THR A 25 -4.43 6.14 -12.91
CA THR A 25 -5.64 6.91 -12.63
C THR A 25 -6.30 6.34 -11.38
N VAL A 26 -6.69 7.21 -10.45
CA VAL A 26 -7.45 6.85 -9.26
C VAL A 26 -8.90 7.30 -9.43
N PHE A 27 -9.82 6.36 -9.33
CA PHE A 27 -11.27 6.62 -9.26
C PHE A 27 -11.71 6.54 -7.81
N SER A 28 -12.32 7.61 -7.28
CA SER A 28 -12.72 7.70 -5.87
C SER A 28 -14.17 8.12 -5.70
N ASN A 29 -14.87 7.51 -4.76
CA ASN A 29 -16.24 7.89 -4.39
C ASN A 29 -16.34 9.26 -3.71
N GLU A 30 -15.22 9.91 -3.42
CA GLU A 30 -15.19 11.30 -2.93
C GLU A 30 -15.45 12.31 -4.07
N ASN A 31 -15.04 11.96 -5.30
CA ASN A 31 -15.02 12.88 -6.43
C ASN A 31 -16.00 12.49 -7.55
N MET A 32 -16.45 11.23 -7.58
CA MET A 32 -17.31 10.71 -8.63
C MET A 32 -18.15 9.53 -8.14
N GLU A 33 -19.15 9.14 -8.92
CA GLU A 33 -19.89 7.90 -8.67
C GLU A 33 -19.14 6.71 -9.25
N LEU A 34 -18.68 5.80 -8.38
CA LEU A 34 -18.04 4.56 -8.80
C LEU A 34 -19.07 3.60 -9.39
N THR A 35 -18.77 3.05 -10.55
CA THR A 35 -19.54 2.01 -11.24
C THR A 35 -18.88 0.65 -11.11
N PHE A 36 -19.53 -0.41 -11.60
CA PHE A 36 -18.90 -1.74 -11.70
C PHE A 36 -17.69 -1.73 -12.65
N ASP A 37 -17.72 -0.90 -13.71
CA ASP A 37 -16.64 -0.83 -14.67
C ASP A 37 -15.34 -0.31 -14.04
N HIS A 38 -15.42 0.66 -13.14
CA HIS A 38 -14.24 1.13 -12.37
C HIS A 38 -13.62 0.00 -11.54
N ILE A 39 -14.46 -0.83 -10.89
CA ILE A 39 -13.99 -1.96 -10.07
C ILE A 39 -13.40 -3.05 -10.96
N ILE A 40 -14.05 -3.36 -12.09
CA ILE A 40 -13.57 -4.38 -13.04
C ILE A 40 -12.25 -3.91 -13.68
N ALA A 41 -12.14 -2.65 -14.08
CA ALA A 41 -10.92 -2.07 -14.64
C ALA A 41 -9.72 -2.19 -13.69
N SER A 42 -9.96 -1.94 -12.40
CA SER A 42 -8.92 -2.05 -11.36
C SER A 42 -8.36 -3.48 -11.19
N GLY A 43 -9.09 -4.51 -11.60
CA GLY A 43 -8.65 -5.91 -11.56
C GLY A 43 -8.45 -6.54 -12.94
N ALA A 44 -8.50 -5.77 -14.03
CA ALA A 44 -8.35 -6.26 -15.40
C ALA A 44 -6.87 -6.41 -15.78
N LEU A 45 -6.19 -7.42 -15.21
CA LEU A 45 -4.76 -7.67 -15.45
C LEU A 45 -4.52 -8.33 -16.81
N PRO A 46 -3.76 -7.71 -17.73
CA PRO A 46 -3.38 -8.35 -19.01
C PRO A 46 -2.33 -9.45 -18.80
N PRO A 47 -2.26 -10.46 -19.70
CA PRO A 47 -3.13 -10.71 -20.85
C PRO A 47 -4.42 -11.48 -20.48
N GLY A 48 -4.66 -11.80 -19.21
CA GLY A 48 -5.78 -12.64 -18.77
C GLY A 48 -7.13 -11.98 -18.93
N PHE A 49 -7.19 -10.65 -18.82
CA PHE A 49 -8.42 -9.88 -18.91
C PHE A 49 -8.32 -8.78 -19.96
N PRO A 50 -9.40 -8.51 -20.72
CA PRO A 50 -9.44 -7.41 -21.67
C PRO A 50 -9.46 -6.07 -20.94
N ALA A 51 -9.06 -4.99 -21.65
CA ALA A 51 -9.23 -3.63 -21.15
C ALA A 51 -10.72 -3.28 -21.02
N VAL A 52 -11.04 -2.47 -20.00
CA VAL A 52 -12.40 -2.01 -19.73
C VAL A 52 -12.54 -0.57 -20.24
N GLU A 53 -13.60 -0.30 -20.99
CA GLU A 53 -13.91 1.03 -21.48
C GLU A 53 -14.65 1.85 -20.41
N ILE A 54 -14.11 3.05 -20.11
CA ILE A 54 -14.72 4.02 -19.20
C ILE A 54 -14.61 5.39 -19.87
N ASP A 55 -15.73 6.03 -20.11
CA ASP A 55 -15.83 7.37 -20.72
C ASP A 55 -15.03 7.54 -22.03
N GLY A 56 -14.97 6.49 -22.85
CA GLY A 56 -14.28 6.48 -24.16
C GLY A 56 -12.78 6.20 -24.10
N ASP A 57 -12.21 5.98 -22.92
CA ASP A 57 -10.85 5.48 -22.70
C ASP A 57 -10.84 4.03 -22.21
N TYR A 58 -9.72 3.34 -22.39
CA TYR A 58 -9.54 1.94 -22.02
C TYR A 58 -8.57 1.81 -20.84
N TYR A 59 -8.95 0.96 -19.88
CA TYR A 59 -8.20 0.80 -18.63
C TYR A 59 -7.88 -0.66 -18.34
N TRP A 60 -6.68 -0.88 -17.83
CA TRP A 60 -6.21 -2.11 -17.23
C TRP A 60 -5.96 -1.95 -15.74
N ASP A 61 -5.66 -3.10 -15.09
CA ASP A 61 -5.33 -3.19 -13.67
C ASP A 61 -4.27 -2.16 -13.24
N GLY A 62 -4.57 -1.43 -12.18
CA GLY A 62 -3.67 -0.45 -11.57
C GLY A 62 -2.36 -1.06 -11.09
N GLY A 63 -2.34 -2.35 -10.76
CA GLY A 63 -1.16 -3.10 -10.36
C GLY A 63 -0.01 -3.08 -11.35
N LEU A 64 -0.27 -2.81 -12.64
CA LEU A 64 0.79 -2.60 -13.64
C LEU A 64 1.70 -1.42 -13.30
N VAL A 65 1.20 -0.41 -12.60
CA VAL A 65 1.94 0.80 -12.21
C VAL A 65 2.12 0.86 -10.69
N SER A 66 1.07 0.65 -9.91
CA SER A 66 1.10 0.66 -8.44
C SER A 66 0.18 -0.42 -7.87
N ASN A 67 0.75 -1.51 -7.35
CA ASN A 67 -0.02 -2.64 -6.82
C ASN A 67 -0.55 -2.39 -5.40
N THR A 68 0.15 -1.60 -4.61
CA THR A 68 -0.26 -1.19 -3.26
C THR A 68 -0.15 0.32 -3.14
N PRO A 69 -1.13 1.08 -3.68
CA PRO A 69 -1.04 2.52 -3.80
C PRO A 69 -1.13 3.21 -2.43
N LEU A 70 0.00 3.69 -1.93
CA LEU A 70 0.09 4.59 -0.79
C LEU A 70 0.21 6.07 -1.23
N ASP A 71 0.31 6.31 -2.53
CA ASP A 71 0.62 7.62 -3.08
C ASP A 71 -0.44 8.66 -2.70
N ASP A 72 -1.72 8.29 -2.71
CA ASP A 72 -2.83 9.16 -2.31
C ASP A 72 -2.74 9.58 -0.83
N LEU A 73 -2.32 8.65 0.05
CA LEU A 73 -2.08 8.94 1.47
C LEU A 73 -0.81 9.78 1.70
N ILE A 74 0.16 9.68 0.79
CA ILE A 74 1.38 10.49 0.82
C ILE A 74 1.08 11.92 0.36
N GLU A 75 0.30 12.06 -0.71
CA GLU A 75 -0.03 13.36 -1.30
C GLU A 75 -1.00 14.17 -0.42
N ASN A 76 -1.91 13.48 0.26
CA ASN A 76 -2.93 14.08 1.12
C ASN A 76 -2.74 13.66 2.60
N PRO A 77 -1.66 14.11 3.27
CA PRO A 77 -1.40 13.71 4.63
C PRO A 77 -2.50 14.21 5.57
N GLN A 78 -3.01 13.30 6.38
CA GLN A 78 -4.02 13.64 7.37
C GLN A 78 -3.36 14.17 8.63
N SER A 79 -3.96 15.18 9.27
CA SER A 79 -3.54 15.70 10.57
C SER A 79 -3.90 14.78 11.76
N ILE A 80 -4.59 13.68 11.47
CA ILE A 80 -5.01 12.67 12.45
C ILE A 80 -4.05 11.47 12.44
N ASN A 81 -4.00 10.75 13.55
CA ASN A 81 -3.25 9.49 13.61
C ASN A 81 -3.88 8.45 12.68
N GLN A 82 -3.03 7.73 11.94
CA GLN A 82 -3.45 6.76 10.94
C GLN A 82 -2.93 5.36 11.27
N LEU A 83 -3.80 4.38 11.10
CA LEU A 83 -3.46 2.97 11.11
C LEU A 83 -3.68 2.42 9.70
N ILE A 84 -2.62 1.97 9.05
CA ILE A 84 -2.64 1.52 7.66
C ILE A 84 -2.35 0.01 7.62
N PHE A 85 -3.28 -0.78 7.08
CA PHE A 85 -3.04 -2.17 6.73
C PHE A 85 -2.74 -2.26 5.23
N GLN A 86 -1.50 -2.57 4.89
CA GLN A 86 -1.05 -2.74 3.52
C GLN A 86 -0.98 -4.23 3.18
N VAL A 87 -1.90 -4.68 2.34
CA VAL A 87 -1.92 -6.08 1.87
C VAL A 87 -1.15 -6.16 0.56
N ASP A 88 -0.06 -6.93 0.55
CA ASP A 88 0.78 -7.16 -0.62
C ASP A 88 0.76 -8.64 -0.98
N LEU A 89 0.31 -8.95 -2.20
CA LEU A 89 0.22 -10.31 -2.71
C LEU A 89 1.54 -10.83 -3.32
N TRP A 90 2.57 -9.98 -3.37
CA TRP A 90 3.84 -10.26 -4.03
C TRP A 90 5.02 -10.06 -3.09
N ASP A 91 5.81 -11.11 -2.85
CA ASP A 91 7.04 -10.99 -2.07
C ASP A 91 8.23 -10.62 -2.97
N ALA A 92 8.84 -9.48 -2.73
CA ALA A 92 10.06 -9.07 -3.41
C ALA A 92 11.24 -10.03 -3.17
N ARG A 93 11.21 -10.82 -2.09
CA ARG A 93 12.23 -11.80 -1.78
C ARG A 93 11.88 -13.11 -2.47
N GLY A 94 12.89 -13.78 -3.00
CA GLY A 94 12.74 -15.07 -3.65
C GLY A 94 14.10 -15.67 -3.96
N GLN A 95 14.10 -16.94 -4.35
CA GLN A 95 15.30 -17.66 -4.76
C GLN A 95 15.64 -17.35 -6.22
N VAL A 96 16.88 -17.63 -6.61
CA VAL A 96 17.29 -17.57 -8.01
C VAL A 96 16.58 -18.70 -8.78
N PRO A 97 15.85 -18.38 -9.87
CA PRO A 97 15.10 -19.39 -10.62
C PRO A 97 16.05 -20.31 -11.40
N GLU A 98 15.69 -21.61 -11.47
CA GLU A 98 16.49 -22.63 -12.18
C GLU A 98 15.94 -22.98 -13.56
N ASN A 99 14.76 -22.47 -13.95
CA ASN A 99 14.10 -22.76 -15.21
C ASN A 99 13.30 -21.55 -15.72
N LEU A 100 12.87 -21.61 -17.00
CA LEU A 100 12.17 -20.49 -17.65
C LEU A 100 10.84 -20.13 -16.96
N ILE A 101 10.09 -21.09 -16.46
CA ILE A 101 8.83 -20.84 -15.75
C ILE A 101 9.12 -20.07 -14.46
N GLY A 102 10.12 -20.48 -13.71
CA GLY A 102 10.55 -19.77 -12.50
C GLY A 102 11.07 -18.36 -12.78
N ILE A 103 11.66 -18.12 -13.95
CA ILE A 103 12.10 -16.78 -14.37
C ILE A 103 10.89 -15.86 -14.55
N ASP A 104 9.85 -16.30 -15.27
CA ASP A 104 8.63 -15.50 -15.50
C ASP A 104 7.94 -15.17 -14.16
N GLU A 105 7.83 -16.14 -13.27
CA GLU A 105 7.31 -15.93 -11.92
C GLU A 105 8.13 -14.90 -11.15
N ARG A 106 9.45 -15.04 -11.19
CA ARG A 106 10.34 -14.15 -10.45
C ARG A 106 10.30 -12.71 -10.98
N ILE A 107 10.15 -12.54 -12.29
CA ILE A 107 9.94 -11.22 -12.92
C ILE A 107 8.68 -10.57 -12.36
N LYS A 108 7.56 -11.30 -12.29
CA LYS A 108 6.30 -10.80 -11.72
C LYS A 108 6.45 -10.42 -10.23
N ASP A 109 7.07 -11.29 -9.43
CA ASP A 109 7.34 -11.01 -8.01
C ASP A 109 8.12 -9.69 -7.84
N ILE A 110 9.17 -9.48 -8.63
CA ILE A 110 9.98 -8.27 -8.60
C ILE A 110 9.18 -7.06 -9.08
N GLN A 111 8.45 -7.21 -10.20
CA GLN A 111 7.72 -6.12 -10.83
C GLN A 111 6.62 -5.56 -9.93
N TYR A 112 5.86 -6.43 -9.28
CA TYR A 112 4.69 -6.02 -8.48
C TYR A 112 5.04 -5.69 -7.03
N SER A 113 6.09 -6.26 -6.45
CA SER A 113 6.46 -6.03 -5.04
C SER A 113 7.41 -4.85 -4.81
N SER A 114 8.24 -4.51 -5.79
CA SER A 114 9.32 -3.50 -5.60
C SER A 114 8.80 -2.09 -5.32
N LYS A 115 7.65 -1.73 -5.91
CA LYS A 115 7.04 -0.40 -5.77
C LYS A 115 6.51 -0.14 -4.35
N THR A 116 5.98 -1.16 -3.68
CA THR A 116 5.51 -1.10 -2.29
C THR A 116 6.58 -0.61 -1.34
N ARG A 117 7.81 -1.12 -1.46
CA ARG A 117 8.93 -0.71 -0.60
C ARG A 117 9.36 0.73 -0.86
N TYR A 118 9.36 1.13 -2.12
CA TYR A 118 9.71 2.49 -2.49
C TYR A 118 8.70 3.49 -1.92
N ALA A 119 7.41 3.27 -2.12
CA ALA A 119 6.34 4.11 -1.58
C ALA A 119 6.44 4.26 -0.05
N THR A 120 6.59 3.14 0.67
CA THR A 120 6.77 3.18 2.13
C THR A 120 8.04 3.93 2.56
N THR A 121 9.15 3.78 1.81
CA THR A 121 10.39 4.50 2.09
C THR A 121 10.24 6.00 1.86
N VAL A 122 9.55 6.41 0.80
CA VAL A 122 9.24 7.83 0.51
C VAL A 122 8.37 8.41 1.61
N MET A 123 7.33 7.68 2.02
CA MET A 123 6.46 8.07 3.11
C MET A 123 7.24 8.32 4.41
N LYS A 124 8.09 7.38 4.80
CA LYS A 124 8.94 7.53 5.99
C LYS A 124 9.84 8.77 5.90
N LYS A 125 10.52 8.97 4.77
CA LYS A 125 11.39 10.15 4.56
C LYS A 125 10.61 11.46 4.66
N ARG A 126 9.41 11.53 4.08
CA ARG A 126 8.53 12.71 4.16
C ARG A 126 8.12 13.00 5.60
N HIS A 127 7.71 11.97 6.35
CA HIS A 127 7.38 12.13 7.76
C HIS A 127 8.58 12.66 8.58
N THR A 128 9.77 12.09 8.40
CA THR A 128 10.99 12.57 9.05
C THR A 128 11.28 14.03 8.70
N PHE A 129 11.14 14.40 7.43
CA PHE A 129 11.33 15.78 6.98
C PHE A 129 10.31 16.73 7.64
N ASN A 130 9.03 16.38 7.63
CA ASN A 130 7.97 17.17 8.24
C ASN A 130 8.21 17.37 9.75
N HIS A 131 8.68 16.34 10.45
CA HIS A 131 9.03 16.44 11.87
C HIS A 131 10.18 17.44 12.09
N LEU A 132 11.24 17.34 11.31
CA LEU A 132 12.37 18.27 11.40
C LEU A 132 11.94 19.73 11.14
N VAL A 133 11.10 19.96 10.12
CA VAL A 133 10.55 21.28 9.84
C VAL A 133 9.70 21.77 11.01
N LYS A 134 8.84 20.92 11.59
CA LYS A 134 8.03 21.25 12.75
C LYS A 134 8.87 21.69 13.95
N GLU A 135 9.96 20.99 14.22
CA GLU A 135 10.90 21.39 15.28
C GLU A 135 11.57 22.73 14.98
N LEU A 136 12.03 22.92 13.74
CA LEU A 136 12.65 24.20 13.34
C LEU A 136 11.70 25.40 13.46
N LEU A 137 10.40 25.21 13.18
CA LEU A 137 9.40 26.27 13.33
C LEU A 137 9.28 26.78 14.76
N GLN A 138 9.63 25.98 15.77
CA GLN A 138 9.60 26.40 17.18
C GLN A 138 10.63 27.48 17.49
N TYR A 139 11.74 27.54 16.75
CA TYR A 139 12.80 28.54 16.93
C TYR A 139 12.52 29.85 16.22
N ILE A 140 11.42 29.97 15.44
CA ILE A 140 11.06 31.19 14.74
C ILE A 140 10.39 32.17 15.74
N PRO A 141 10.88 33.44 15.84
CA PRO A 141 10.31 34.46 16.71
C PRO A 141 8.82 34.73 16.39
N GLU A 142 8.06 35.09 17.43
CA GLU A 142 6.59 35.25 17.29
C GLU A 142 6.18 36.32 16.27
N ASP A 143 6.94 37.40 16.15
CA ASP A 143 6.71 38.47 15.18
C ASP A 143 6.87 38.02 13.71
N GLN A 144 7.60 36.93 13.46
CA GLN A 144 7.82 36.38 12.16
C GLN A 144 6.82 35.24 11.81
N ARG A 145 6.06 34.71 12.77
CA ARG A 145 5.09 33.62 12.57
C ARG A 145 3.87 34.02 11.75
N THR A 146 3.68 35.30 11.46
CA THR A 146 2.62 35.78 10.57
C THR A 146 2.98 35.70 9.10
N ALA A 147 4.25 35.46 8.75
CA ALA A 147 4.72 35.34 7.38
C ALA A 147 4.03 34.19 6.64
N ALA A 148 3.74 34.37 5.35
CA ALA A 148 3.06 33.38 4.54
C ALA A 148 3.81 32.02 4.51
N CYS A 149 5.14 32.06 4.36
CA CYS A 149 5.98 30.86 4.37
C CYS A 149 5.94 30.09 5.70
N PHE A 150 5.79 30.80 6.85
CA PHE A 150 5.62 30.15 8.14
C PHE A 150 4.31 29.37 8.19
N LYS A 151 3.20 29.99 7.79
CA LYS A 151 1.87 29.34 7.78
C LYS A 151 1.82 28.15 6.82
N GLU A 152 2.46 28.27 5.67
CA GLU A 152 2.57 27.18 4.72
C GLU A 152 3.39 26.00 5.29
N ALA A 153 4.55 26.29 5.91
CA ALA A 153 5.36 25.27 6.56
C ALA A 153 4.63 24.62 7.75
N GLU A 154 3.91 25.38 8.55
CA GLU A 154 3.08 24.88 9.65
C GLU A 154 1.98 23.92 9.13
N ALA A 155 1.30 24.30 8.05
CA ALA A 155 0.28 23.44 7.42
C ALA A 155 0.88 22.14 6.90
N LEU A 156 2.04 22.17 6.25
CA LEU A 156 2.74 20.98 5.74
C LEU A 156 3.22 20.04 6.85
N THR A 157 3.49 20.58 8.05
CA THR A 157 3.98 19.79 9.19
C THR A 157 2.89 19.32 10.15
N SER A 158 1.63 19.70 9.90
CA SER A 158 0.47 19.24 10.68
C SER A 158 0.07 17.82 10.27
N VAL A 159 0.95 16.84 10.53
CA VAL A 159 0.71 15.42 10.24
C VAL A 159 0.58 14.63 11.53
N GLY A 160 -0.35 13.67 11.53
CA GLY A 160 -0.52 12.71 12.63
C GLY A 160 0.51 11.59 12.58
N PHE A 161 0.53 10.77 13.63
CA PHE A 161 1.30 9.52 13.68
C PHE A 161 0.75 8.54 12.63
N THR A 162 1.65 7.90 11.89
CA THR A 162 1.29 6.88 10.90
C THR A 162 1.92 5.55 11.25
N ASN A 163 1.09 4.55 11.45
CA ASN A 163 1.51 3.18 11.71
C ASN A 163 1.09 2.27 10.56
N VAL A 164 2.06 1.61 9.92
CA VAL A 164 1.84 0.76 8.73
C VAL A 164 2.11 -0.70 9.06
N PHE A 165 1.08 -1.53 8.95
CA PHE A 165 1.17 -2.97 9.06
C PHE A 165 1.24 -3.60 7.69
N GLN A 166 2.36 -4.22 7.36
CA GLN A 166 2.56 -4.92 6.11
C GLN A 166 2.16 -6.38 6.23
N LEU A 167 1.12 -6.76 5.50
CA LEU A 167 0.66 -8.13 5.34
C LEU A 167 1.13 -8.64 3.97
N ILE A 168 2.32 -9.20 3.92
CA ILE A 168 2.95 -9.65 2.68
C ILE A 168 2.73 -11.14 2.52
N TYR A 169 1.97 -11.52 1.50
CA TYR A 169 1.78 -12.92 1.16
C TYR A 169 3.10 -13.57 0.73
N ARG A 170 3.43 -14.70 1.34
CA ARG A 170 4.63 -15.46 1.03
C ARG A 170 4.28 -16.74 0.29
N LYS A 171 4.79 -16.83 -0.94
CA LYS A 171 4.63 -17.99 -1.82
C LYS A 171 4.99 -19.27 -1.08
N LYS A 172 4.12 -20.28 -1.18
CA LYS A 172 4.35 -21.65 -0.68
C LYS A 172 4.96 -22.52 -1.75
N ALA A 173 5.67 -23.58 -1.34
CA ALA A 173 6.43 -24.46 -2.24
C ALA A 173 5.60 -25.16 -3.33
N PHE A 174 4.29 -25.28 -3.15
CA PHE A 174 3.40 -25.93 -4.12
C PHE A 174 2.80 -24.99 -5.17
N GLU A 175 2.93 -23.67 -5.00
CA GLU A 175 2.40 -22.68 -5.94
C GLU A 175 3.25 -22.63 -7.22
N ARG A 176 2.58 -22.80 -8.36
CA ARG A 176 3.16 -22.67 -9.69
C ARG A 176 2.88 -21.28 -10.27
N GLY A 177 3.54 -20.95 -11.39
CA GLY A 177 3.62 -19.63 -12.01
C GLY A 177 2.35 -18.93 -12.49
N HIS A 178 1.18 -19.41 -12.12
CA HIS A 178 -0.10 -18.88 -12.57
C HIS A 178 -0.97 -18.39 -11.40
N LYS A 179 -0.36 -17.98 -10.28
CA LYS A 179 -1.10 -17.56 -9.08
C LYS A 179 -2.09 -16.41 -9.33
N ASP A 180 -1.79 -15.54 -10.29
CA ASP A 180 -2.61 -14.42 -10.73
C ASP A 180 -3.84 -14.83 -11.57
N TYR A 181 -3.88 -16.08 -12.08
CA TYR A 181 -4.98 -16.64 -12.85
C TYR A 181 -5.50 -17.96 -12.29
N GLU A 182 -5.07 -18.34 -11.09
CA GLU A 182 -5.49 -19.58 -10.44
C GLU A 182 -6.65 -19.31 -9.49
N PHE A 183 -7.86 -19.72 -9.89
CA PHE A 183 -9.12 -19.45 -9.18
C PHE A 183 -9.77 -20.71 -8.60
N SER A 184 -8.99 -21.80 -8.35
CA SER A 184 -9.55 -23.00 -7.73
C SER A 184 -9.98 -22.74 -6.28
N ALA A 185 -10.98 -23.46 -5.83
CA ALA A 185 -11.44 -23.37 -4.44
C ALA A 185 -10.32 -23.74 -3.44
N HIS A 186 -9.44 -24.69 -3.80
CA HIS A 186 -8.33 -25.10 -2.95
C HIS A 186 -7.36 -23.93 -2.69
N THR A 187 -6.89 -23.30 -3.76
CA THR A 187 -5.97 -22.14 -3.66
C THR A 187 -6.62 -20.97 -2.93
N MET A 188 -7.91 -20.72 -3.20
CA MET A 188 -8.67 -19.68 -2.48
C MET A 188 -8.67 -19.93 -0.97
N TYR A 189 -8.95 -21.16 -0.51
CA TYR A 189 -8.95 -21.48 0.92
C TYR A 189 -7.56 -21.39 1.54
N GLU A 190 -6.53 -21.80 0.84
CA GLU A 190 -5.15 -21.70 1.29
C GLU A 190 -4.71 -20.23 1.47
N HIS A 191 -5.02 -19.38 0.49
CA HIS A 191 -4.74 -17.94 0.56
C HIS A 191 -5.51 -17.29 1.71
N TRP A 192 -6.80 -17.62 1.84
CA TRP A 192 -7.64 -17.12 2.93
C TRP A 192 -7.08 -17.47 4.31
N ASN A 193 -6.77 -18.74 4.53
CA ASN A 193 -6.23 -19.19 5.82
C ASN A 193 -4.86 -18.57 6.11
N THR A 194 -4.01 -18.44 5.10
CA THR A 194 -2.69 -17.80 5.26
C THR A 194 -2.84 -16.34 5.67
N GLY A 195 -3.70 -15.58 4.98
CA GLY A 195 -3.97 -14.18 5.33
C GLY A 195 -4.60 -14.03 6.73
N LEU A 196 -5.51 -14.95 7.08
CA LEU A 196 -6.13 -14.97 8.42
C LEU A 196 -5.10 -15.26 9.53
N ASP A 197 -4.15 -16.14 9.29
CA ASP A 197 -3.09 -16.45 10.26
C ASP A 197 -2.10 -15.28 10.41
N ASP A 198 -1.76 -14.61 9.31
CA ASP A 198 -0.88 -13.45 9.33
C ASP A 198 -1.52 -12.26 10.05
N ILE A 199 -2.79 -11.94 9.78
CA ILE A 199 -3.48 -10.86 10.51
C ILE A 199 -3.65 -11.19 12.00
N LYS A 200 -4.01 -12.44 12.35
CA LYS A 200 -4.09 -12.86 13.75
C LYS A 200 -2.75 -12.76 14.47
N ALA A 201 -1.66 -13.14 13.81
CA ALA A 201 -0.32 -13.02 14.36
C ALA A 201 0.09 -11.55 14.55
N THR A 202 -0.26 -10.68 13.61
CA THR A 202 -0.03 -9.24 13.69
C THR A 202 -0.81 -8.62 14.85
N LEU A 203 -2.11 -8.93 14.98
CA LEU A 203 -2.96 -8.40 16.05
C LEU A 203 -2.53 -8.83 17.47
N ARG A 204 -1.78 -9.93 17.60
CA ARG A 204 -1.20 -10.36 18.89
C ARG A 204 0.01 -9.56 19.33
N GLN A 205 0.55 -8.72 18.44
CA GLN A 205 1.67 -7.83 18.77
C GLN A 205 1.12 -6.52 19.36
N GLU A 206 0.50 -6.58 20.56
CA GLU A 206 -0.16 -5.44 21.20
C GLU A 206 0.70 -4.16 21.22
N PRO A 207 2.03 -4.19 21.51
CA PRO A 207 2.86 -2.99 21.51
C PRO A 207 2.92 -2.26 20.16
N TRP A 208 2.65 -2.96 19.06
CA TRP A 208 2.66 -2.34 17.73
C TRP A 208 1.49 -1.38 17.48
N PHE A 209 0.44 -1.48 18.30
CA PHE A 209 -0.75 -0.64 18.19
C PHE A 209 -0.71 0.58 19.11
N GLU A 210 0.29 0.65 19.98
CA GLU A 210 0.53 1.78 20.85
C GLU A 210 1.25 2.88 20.08
N MET A 211 1.00 4.13 20.46
CA MET A 211 1.77 5.24 19.91
C MET A 211 3.20 5.18 20.46
N SER A 212 4.18 5.38 19.58
CA SER A 212 5.59 5.37 19.97
C SER A 212 5.89 6.37 21.08
N GLU A 213 6.43 5.92 22.19
CA GLU A 213 6.93 6.78 23.27
C GLU A 213 8.17 7.58 22.84
N THR A 214 8.85 7.14 21.77
CA THR A 214 10.08 7.77 21.26
C THR A 214 9.84 9.03 20.44
N GLY A 215 8.56 9.40 20.22
CA GLY A 215 8.20 10.55 19.40
C GLY A 215 8.37 10.33 17.89
N GLU A 216 8.64 9.10 17.46
CA GLU A 216 8.60 8.74 16.04
C GLU A 216 7.17 8.90 15.51
N ILE A 217 7.04 9.59 14.38
CA ILE A 217 5.74 9.86 13.75
C ILE A 217 5.39 8.87 12.65
N PHE A 218 6.28 7.90 12.37
CA PHE A 218 6.07 6.86 11.37
C PHE A 218 6.69 5.54 11.82
N GLU A 219 5.86 4.51 11.92
CA GLU A 219 6.29 3.14 12.20
C GLU A 219 5.83 2.18 11.11
N GLN A 220 6.59 1.10 10.93
CA GLN A 220 6.30 0.05 9.94
C GLN A 220 6.58 -1.32 10.54
N HIS A 221 5.58 -2.19 10.50
CA HIS A 221 5.63 -3.53 11.06
C HIS A 221 5.42 -4.60 9.98
N ASP A 222 6.20 -5.68 10.08
CA ASP A 222 6.09 -6.87 9.23
C ASP A 222 6.31 -8.11 10.11
N ILE A 223 5.25 -8.90 10.32
CA ILE A 223 5.29 -10.08 11.20
C ILE A 223 6.33 -11.11 10.76
N HIS A 224 6.63 -11.19 9.48
CA HIS A 224 7.62 -12.13 8.97
C HIS A 224 9.06 -11.69 9.23
N LYS A 225 9.31 -10.42 9.54
CA LYS A 225 10.63 -9.98 10.02
C LYS A 225 10.89 -10.45 11.44
N VAL A 226 9.88 -10.36 12.31
CA VAL A 226 9.99 -10.80 13.72
C VAL A 226 10.23 -12.30 13.81
N ARG A 227 9.50 -13.12 13.05
CA ARG A 227 9.66 -14.57 13.04
C ARG A 227 11.07 -15.04 12.65
N ARG A 228 11.82 -14.27 11.83
CA ARG A 228 13.21 -14.60 11.47
C ARG A 228 14.19 -14.39 12.62
N TYR A 229 14.04 -13.31 13.36
CA TYR A 229 14.91 -13.06 14.51
C TYR A 229 14.76 -14.09 15.63
N SER A 230 13.59 -14.74 15.75
CA SER A 230 13.40 -15.84 16.71
C SER A 230 14.04 -17.15 16.28
N TYR A 231 14.17 -17.42 14.96
CA TYR A 231 14.84 -18.64 14.45
C TYR A 231 16.37 -18.51 14.41
N ASP A 232 16.91 -17.30 14.22
CA ASP A 232 18.35 -17.06 14.21
C ASP A 232 18.98 -16.99 15.61
N ASN A 233 18.16 -16.87 16.68
CA ASN A 233 18.63 -16.90 18.07
C ASN A 233 18.61 -18.31 18.71
N ASP A 234 18.09 -19.32 18.03
CA ASP A 234 18.03 -20.72 18.48
C ASP A 234 19.11 -21.62 17.81
N LEU A 235 20.11 -21.03 17.14
CA LEU A 235 21.30 -21.68 16.60
C LEU A 235 22.56 -21.10 17.25
#